data_c8921dc2554418f901b76ac06e0a3ea6
#
_entry.id   c8921dc2554418f901b76ac06e0a3ea6
#
_cell.length_a   1.000
_cell.length_b   1.000
_cell.length_c   1.000
_cell.angle_alpha   90.00
_cell.angle_beta   90.00
_cell.angle_gamma   90.00
#
_symmetry.space_group_name_H-M   'P 1'
#
loop_
_entity.id
_entity.type
_entity.pdbx_description
1 polymer ?
#
loop_
_entity_poly.entity_id
_entity_poly.type
_entity_poly.pdbx_seq_one_letter_code
_entity_poly.pdbx_strand_id
1 'polypeptide(L)'
;MIVERTEHPTWTSNAYLVADREGGHAVLIDGNGVVEPLIEQAEQLGVTVDAILITHHHGDHIEGVDAYRERYDVPVYAHPWTKDEIAPDVAVDETYDEGDVLTFGDLRIEVLHTPGHAAGHVALLVNGTDVFTADVLFKGTVGGSFAPGNTGYDDLKASVLRMVDLPPETVVHPGHTLPTTAGEEAANNPFVRIWRGVDPEGDEQVTVWGREATLVLWAPDYDGTNKAWVRFADDGADGIVGGSQVERQ
;
A
#
# COMPACT_ATOMS: atom_id res chain seq x y z
N MET A 1 -3.03 13.41 -16.18
CA MET A 1 -2.16 13.11 -15.04
C MET A 1 -1.01 12.24 -15.51
N ILE A 2 0.19 12.44 -14.97
CA ILE A 2 1.41 11.67 -15.26
C ILE A 2 1.78 10.95 -13.97
N VAL A 3 2.10 9.66 -14.06
CA VAL A 3 2.55 8.85 -12.92
C VAL A 3 3.86 8.17 -13.28
N GLU A 4 4.91 8.50 -12.56
CA GLU A 4 6.23 7.88 -12.66
C GLU A 4 6.48 7.04 -11.40
N ARG A 5 7.23 5.94 -11.53
CA ARG A 5 7.43 4.96 -10.46
C ARG A 5 8.88 4.51 -10.40
N THR A 6 9.41 4.42 -9.18
CA THR A 6 10.62 3.62 -8.90
C THR A 6 10.26 2.37 -8.12
N GLU A 7 11.10 1.35 -8.24
CA GLU A 7 11.00 0.09 -7.50
C GLU A 7 12.33 -0.19 -6.82
N HIS A 8 12.31 -0.48 -5.52
CA HIS A 8 13.52 -0.83 -4.78
C HIS A 8 14.00 -2.22 -5.16
N PRO A 9 15.31 -2.41 -5.47
CA PRO A 9 15.82 -3.68 -6.02
C PRO A 9 15.79 -4.88 -5.06
N THR A 10 15.67 -4.63 -3.75
CA THR A 10 15.64 -5.68 -2.72
C THR A 10 14.26 -5.83 -2.10
N TRP A 11 13.63 -4.73 -1.69
CA TRP A 11 12.32 -4.75 -1.03
C TRP A 11 11.16 -4.78 -2.02
N THR A 12 11.44 -4.45 -3.30
CA THR A 12 10.44 -4.32 -4.36
C THR A 12 9.33 -3.30 -4.06
N SER A 13 9.57 -2.43 -3.07
CA SER A 13 8.66 -1.34 -2.73
C SER A 13 8.69 -0.24 -3.77
N ASN A 14 7.56 0.36 -4.01
CA ASN A 14 7.34 1.43 -4.97
C ASN A 14 7.31 2.80 -4.30
N ALA A 15 7.90 3.79 -4.95
CA ALA A 15 7.66 5.20 -4.70
C ALA A 15 7.18 5.86 -6.00
N TYR A 16 6.40 6.93 -5.89
CA TYR A 16 5.74 7.55 -7.04
C TYR A 16 5.96 9.06 -7.09
N LEU A 17 6.10 9.57 -8.32
CA LEU A 17 5.89 10.98 -8.67
C LEU A 17 4.56 11.08 -9.42
N VAL A 18 3.64 11.90 -8.92
CA VAL A 18 2.32 12.11 -9.51
C VAL A 18 2.21 13.58 -9.91
N ALA A 19 2.13 13.85 -11.21
CA ALA A 19 2.03 15.20 -11.74
C ALA A 19 0.71 15.42 -12.48
N ASP A 20 0.16 16.62 -12.38
CA ASP A 20 -1.05 17.00 -13.10
C ASP A 20 -0.81 17.06 -14.62
N ARG A 21 0.32 17.63 -15.04
CA ARG A 21 0.79 17.77 -16.43
C ARG A 21 2.27 18.17 -16.48
N GLU A 22 2.88 18.13 -17.64
CA GLU A 22 4.19 18.74 -17.88
C GLU A 22 4.18 20.24 -17.53
N GLY A 23 5.22 20.71 -16.85
CA GLY A 23 5.36 22.09 -16.38
C GLY A 23 4.35 22.51 -15.31
N GLY A 24 3.59 21.57 -14.75
CA GLY A 24 2.57 21.81 -13.75
C GLY A 24 3.04 21.53 -12.32
N HIS A 25 2.15 20.94 -11.53
CA HIS A 25 2.33 20.62 -10.12
C HIS A 25 2.43 19.12 -9.92
N ALA A 26 3.19 18.68 -8.91
CA ALA A 26 3.37 17.27 -8.60
C ALA A 26 3.47 17.04 -7.09
N VAL A 27 3.21 15.79 -6.69
CA VAL A 27 3.50 15.26 -5.34
C VAL A 27 4.36 14.02 -5.46
N LEU A 28 5.14 13.73 -4.42
CA LEU A 28 5.80 12.44 -4.22
C LEU A 28 4.96 11.61 -3.23
N ILE A 29 4.79 10.33 -3.52
CA ILE A 29 4.09 9.38 -2.65
C ILE A 29 5.09 8.32 -2.25
N ASP A 30 5.34 8.23 -0.94
CA ASP A 30 6.33 7.40 -0.28
C ASP A 30 7.78 7.66 -0.72
N GLY A 31 8.72 7.04 -0.02
CA GLY A 31 10.14 7.02 -0.36
C GLY A 31 10.69 5.61 -0.14
N ASN A 32 11.27 5.01 -1.18
CA ASN A 32 11.80 3.65 -1.13
C ASN A 32 13.34 3.57 -1.21
N GLY A 33 14.02 4.70 -0.99
CA GLY A 33 15.48 4.79 -1.09
C GLY A 33 16.03 4.96 -2.51
N VAL A 34 15.23 4.72 -3.55
CA VAL A 34 15.61 4.92 -4.96
C VAL A 34 15.09 6.29 -5.43
N VAL A 35 15.74 7.35 -4.96
CA VAL A 35 15.22 8.73 -5.09
C VAL A 35 15.58 9.40 -6.41
N GLU A 36 16.79 9.20 -6.93
CA GLU A 36 17.32 9.92 -8.09
C GLU A 36 16.45 9.85 -9.35
N PRO A 37 15.90 8.66 -9.74
CA PRO A 37 15.10 8.60 -10.96
C PRO A 37 13.81 9.46 -10.91
N LEU A 38 13.15 9.57 -9.73
CA LEU A 38 11.97 10.43 -9.61
C LEU A 38 12.35 11.92 -9.58
N ILE A 39 13.51 12.26 -9.03
CA ILE A 39 14.06 13.63 -9.12
C ILE A 39 14.33 13.99 -10.58
N GLU A 40 15.03 13.12 -11.33
CA GLU A 40 15.31 13.30 -12.74
C GLU A 40 14.02 13.43 -13.57
N GLN A 41 13.00 12.63 -13.28
CA GLN A 41 11.69 12.72 -13.96
C GLN A 41 10.99 14.04 -13.64
N ALA A 42 10.99 14.50 -12.40
CA ALA A 42 10.42 15.79 -12.04
C ALA A 42 11.10 16.95 -12.79
N GLU A 43 12.44 16.91 -12.92
CA GLU A 43 13.21 17.89 -13.68
C GLU A 43 12.91 17.83 -15.19
N GLN A 44 12.84 16.63 -15.78
CA GLN A 44 12.51 16.44 -17.20
C GLN A 44 11.10 16.91 -17.54
N LEU A 45 10.14 16.66 -16.67
CA LEU A 45 8.76 17.13 -16.79
C LEU A 45 8.62 18.63 -16.49
N GLY A 46 9.64 19.26 -15.86
CA GLY A 46 9.63 20.66 -15.48
C GLY A 46 8.55 20.98 -14.44
N VAL A 47 8.15 20.01 -13.61
CA VAL A 47 7.09 20.18 -12.61
C VAL A 47 7.60 20.81 -11.34
N THR A 48 6.69 21.48 -10.62
CA THR A 48 6.90 21.93 -9.25
C THR A 48 6.42 20.82 -8.32
N VAL A 49 7.32 20.25 -7.50
CA VAL A 49 6.94 19.32 -6.44
C VAL A 49 6.45 20.15 -5.25
N ASP A 50 5.22 19.90 -4.79
CA ASP A 50 4.55 20.68 -3.75
C ASP A 50 4.52 20.00 -2.39
N ALA A 51 4.57 18.66 -2.34
CA ALA A 51 4.47 17.89 -1.11
C ALA A 51 5.04 16.46 -1.24
N ILE A 52 5.31 15.85 -0.09
CA ILE A 52 5.59 14.41 0.05
C ILE A 52 4.47 13.82 0.91
N LEU A 53 3.83 12.76 0.44
CA LEU A 53 2.70 12.10 1.08
C LEU A 53 3.12 10.68 1.48
N ILE A 54 3.10 10.37 2.78
CA ILE A 54 3.53 9.06 3.33
C ILE A 54 2.30 8.20 3.62
N THR A 55 2.19 7.06 2.97
CA THR A 55 1.04 6.16 3.11
C THR A 55 1.01 5.43 4.45
N HIS A 56 2.16 4.96 4.95
CA HIS A 56 2.28 4.28 6.24
C HIS A 56 3.74 4.30 6.76
N HIS A 57 3.99 3.70 7.92
CA HIS A 57 5.22 3.88 8.70
C HIS A 57 6.36 2.89 8.38
N HIS A 58 6.18 1.90 7.50
CA HIS A 58 7.20 0.89 7.25
C HIS A 58 8.43 1.48 6.56
N GLY A 59 9.62 0.96 6.93
CA GLY A 59 10.91 1.54 6.54
C GLY A 59 11.11 1.64 5.03
N ASP A 60 10.64 0.65 4.29
CA ASP A 60 10.72 0.59 2.83
C ASP A 60 9.76 1.55 2.09
N HIS A 61 8.93 2.30 2.83
CA HIS A 61 8.06 3.37 2.33
C HIS A 61 8.45 4.77 2.82
N ILE A 62 9.41 4.84 3.76
CA ILE A 62 9.89 6.13 4.29
C ILE A 62 11.39 6.37 4.00
N GLU A 63 12.13 5.36 3.55
CA GLU A 63 13.54 5.52 3.18
C GLU A 63 13.67 6.49 1.99
N GLY A 64 14.49 7.51 2.13
CA GLY A 64 14.70 8.52 1.09
C GLY A 64 13.74 9.72 1.14
N VAL A 65 12.75 9.74 2.04
CA VAL A 65 11.86 10.90 2.25
C VAL A 65 12.66 12.16 2.57
N ASP A 66 13.69 12.06 3.43
CA ASP A 66 14.55 13.19 3.78
C ASP A 66 15.31 13.73 2.56
N ALA A 67 15.75 12.87 1.64
CA ALA A 67 16.43 13.30 0.42
C ALA A 67 15.50 14.10 -0.49
N TYR A 68 14.24 13.68 -0.63
CA TYR A 68 13.22 14.48 -1.33
C TYR A 68 12.97 15.81 -0.63
N ARG A 69 12.85 15.80 0.71
CA ARG A 69 12.65 17.01 1.50
C ARG A 69 13.80 18.01 1.34
N GLU A 70 15.05 17.54 1.42
CA GLU A 70 16.24 18.37 1.22
C GLU A 70 16.29 18.95 -0.21
N ARG A 71 15.85 18.18 -1.21
CA ARG A 71 15.85 18.61 -2.63
C ARG A 71 14.81 19.67 -2.93
N TYR A 72 13.61 19.58 -2.37
CA TYR A 72 12.46 20.39 -2.75
C TYR A 72 12.02 21.41 -1.70
N ASP A 73 12.42 21.24 -0.45
CA ASP A 73 12.00 22.09 0.69
C ASP A 73 10.47 22.20 0.81
N VAL A 74 9.79 21.03 0.78
CA VAL A 74 8.34 20.93 0.76
C VAL A 74 7.83 20.19 2.00
N PRO A 75 6.55 20.41 2.42
CA PRO A 75 5.98 19.74 3.56
C PRO A 75 5.81 18.23 3.33
N VAL A 76 6.02 17.47 4.41
CA VAL A 76 5.76 16.03 4.51
C VAL A 76 4.45 15.82 5.23
N TYR A 77 3.55 15.05 4.64
CA TYR A 77 2.24 14.70 5.18
C TYR A 77 2.19 13.22 5.55
N ALA A 78 1.55 12.89 6.66
CA ALA A 78 1.24 11.52 7.05
C ALA A 78 -0.02 11.46 7.91
N HIS A 79 -0.61 10.27 8.08
CA HIS A 79 -1.64 10.05 9.10
C HIS A 79 -1.08 10.32 10.52
N PRO A 80 -1.86 10.87 11.48
CA PRO A 80 -1.36 11.19 12.82
C PRO A 80 -0.64 10.03 13.51
N TRP A 81 -1.19 8.81 13.41
CA TRP A 81 -0.56 7.62 13.96
C TRP A 81 0.79 7.32 13.29
N THR A 82 0.86 7.39 11.96
CA THR A 82 2.10 7.22 11.19
C THR A 82 3.14 8.26 11.60
N LYS A 83 2.75 9.53 11.75
CA LYS A 83 3.61 10.62 12.22
C LYS A 83 4.27 10.28 13.56
N ASP A 84 3.51 9.78 14.52
CA ASP A 84 4.03 9.43 15.84
C ASP A 84 5.02 8.25 15.77
N GLU A 85 4.77 7.26 14.94
CA GLU A 85 5.63 6.07 14.78
C GLU A 85 6.96 6.39 14.10
N ILE A 86 6.97 7.28 13.09
CA ILE A 86 8.19 7.62 12.33
C ILE A 86 8.92 8.85 12.85
N ALA A 87 8.40 9.53 13.88
CA ALA A 87 8.96 10.77 14.41
C ALA A 87 10.46 10.75 14.73
N PRO A 88 11.08 9.62 15.16
CA PRO A 88 12.51 9.54 15.35
C PRO A 88 13.34 9.64 14.06
N ASP A 89 12.77 9.18 12.93
CA ASP A 89 13.48 8.97 11.67
C ASP A 89 13.10 10.01 10.60
N VAL A 90 11.82 10.41 10.53
CA VAL A 90 11.29 11.34 9.53
C VAL A 90 10.45 12.43 10.21
N ALA A 91 10.77 13.68 9.91
CA ALA A 91 9.97 14.81 10.39
C ALA A 91 8.74 15.01 9.50
N VAL A 92 7.54 14.91 10.08
CA VAL A 92 6.25 15.14 9.43
C VAL A 92 5.73 16.53 9.83
N ASP A 93 5.47 17.39 8.83
CA ASP A 93 5.02 18.75 9.03
C ASP A 93 3.51 18.84 9.26
N GLU A 94 2.75 18.18 8.40
CA GLU A 94 1.29 18.23 8.36
C GLU A 94 0.69 16.83 8.51
N THR A 95 -0.58 16.77 8.93
CA THR A 95 -1.30 15.49 9.01
C THR A 95 -2.54 15.49 8.14
N TYR A 96 -2.95 14.30 7.72
CA TYR A 96 -4.21 14.04 7.04
C TYR A 96 -4.88 12.77 7.57
N ASP A 97 -6.20 12.69 7.43
CA ASP A 97 -7.02 11.58 7.92
C ASP A 97 -8.14 11.26 6.93
N GLU A 98 -8.98 10.29 7.27
CA GLU A 98 -10.14 9.85 6.48
C GLU A 98 -10.98 11.02 5.98
N GLY A 99 -11.17 11.08 4.66
CA GLY A 99 -12.02 12.06 4.00
C GLY A 99 -11.38 13.42 3.75
N ASP A 100 -10.13 13.64 4.20
CA ASP A 100 -9.40 14.86 3.85
C ASP A 100 -9.14 14.93 2.35
N VAL A 101 -9.16 16.14 1.81
CA VAL A 101 -8.92 16.40 0.38
C VAL A 101 -7.81 17.43 0.24
N LEU A 102 -6.69 16.98 -0.33
CA LEU A 102 -5.57 17.84 -0.69
C LEU A 102 -5.68 18.27 -2.16
N THR A 103 -5.19 19.47 -2.47
CA THR A 103 -5.17 19.97 -3.86
C THR A 103 -3.82 20.60 -4.18
N PHE A 104 -3.17 20.10 -5.24
CA PHE A 104 -1.91 20.59 -5.76
C PHE A 104 -2.04 20.78 -7.27
N GLY A 105 -2.06 22.03 -7.75
CA GLY A 105 -2.42 22.30 -9.16
C GLY A 105 -3.81 21.72 -9.50
N ASP A 106 -3.85 20.86 -10.52
CA ASP A 106 -5.07 20.16 -10.95
C ASP A 106 -5.19 18.74 -10.32
N LEU A 107 -4.31 18.37 -9.38
CA LEU A 107 -4.42 17.14 -8.60
C LEU A 107 -5.38 17.35 -7.43
N ARG A 108 -6.46 16.57 -7.38
CA ARG A 108 -7.36 16.44 -6.23
C ARG A 108 -7.13 15.06 -5.60
N ILE A 109 -6.59 15.03 -4.38
CA ILE A 109 -6.19 13.82 -3.68
C ILE A 109 -7.10 13.64 -2.47
N GLU A 110 -7.90 12.59 -2.47
CA GLU A 110 -8.76 12.20 -1.36
C GLU A 110 -8.06 11.12 -0.52
N VAL A 111 -7.98 11.35 0.78
CA VAL A 111 -7.35 10.44 1.74
C VAL A 111 -8.38 9.42 2.21
N LEU A 112 -8.04 8.14 2.05
CA LEU A 112 -8.86 7.01 2.47
C LEU A 112 -8.11 6.24 3.56
N HIS A 113 -8.57 6.28 4.82
CA HIS A 113 -7.97 5.48 5.88
C HIS A 113 -8.24 4.00 5.64
N THR A 114 -7.19 3.22 5.52
CA THR A 114 -7.21 1.80 5.14
C THR A 114 -6.38 0.96 6.12
N PRO A 115 -6.80 0.88 7.40
CA PRO A 115 -6.09 0.11 8.42
C PRO A 115 -6.08 -1.39 8.12
N GLY A 116 -5.30 -2.13 8.89
CA GLY A 116 -5.14 -3.58 8.78
C GLY A 116 -3.67 -3.96 8.70
N HIS A 117 -3.00 -3.62 7.62
CA HIS A 117 -1.55 -3.77 7.46
C HIS A 117 -0.76 -2.89 8.44
N ALA A 118 -1.20 -1.64 8.60
CA ALA A 118 -0.71 -0.70 9.61
C ALA A 118 -1.86 0.19 10.11
N ALA A 119 -1.83 0.61 11.37
CA ALA A 119 -2.91 1.38 12.00
C ALA A 119 -3.12 2.76 11.34
N GLY A 120 -2.04 3.42 10.94
CA GLY A 120 -2.09 4.72 10.25
C GLY A 120 -2.00 4.60 8.73
N HIS A 121 -2.32 3.45 8.16
CA HIS A 121 -2.25 3.25 6.72
C HIS A 121 -3.35 4.02 5.98
N VAL A 122 -2.99 4.71 4.91
CA VAL A 122 -3.93 5.39 4.03
C VAL A 122 -3.71 4.98 2.57
N ALA A 123 -4.79 4.93 1.81
CA ALA A 123 -4.76 4.96 0.36
C ALA A 123 -5.09 6.38 -0.13
N LEU A 124 -4.51 6.77 -1.26
CA LEU A 124 -4.67 8.12 -1.83
C LEU A 124 -5.39 8.01 -3.18
N LEU A 125 -6.64 8.49 -3.24
CA LEU A 125 -7.44 8.49 -4.47
C LEU A 125 -7.25 9.83 -5.21
N VAL A 126 -6.57 9.77 -6.34
CA VAL A 126 -6.22 10.96 -7.15
C VAL A 126 -7.21 11.11 -8.30
N ASN A 127 -7.83 12.29 -8.38
CA ASN A 127 -8.80 12.69 -9.41
C ASN A 127 -9.97 11.72 -9.61
N GLY A 128 -10.20 10.79 -8.66
CA GLY A 128 -11.23 9.77 -8.73
C GLY A 128 -10.97 8.65 -9.74
N THR A 129 -9.79 8.60 -10.34
CA THR A 129 -9.41 7.65 -11.41
C THR A 129 -8.25 6.74 -11.05
N ASP A 130 -7.39 7.15 -10.14
CA ASP A 130 -6.17 6.45 -9.75
C ASP A 130 -6.07 6.36 -8.24
N VAL A 131 -5.84 5.18 -7.69
CA VAL A 131 -5.68 4.97 -6.25
C VAL A 131 -4.32 4.37 -5.94
N PHE A 132 -3.58 5.01 -5.03
CA PHE A 132 -2.30 4.53 -4.50
C PHE A 132 -2.60 3.75 -3.23
N THR A 133 -2.55 2.42 -3.31
CA THR A 133 -3.03 1.52 -2.27
C THR A 133 -1.93 1.06 -1.32
N ALA A 134 -0.69 1.44 -1.57
CA ALA A 134 0.47 0.98 -0.80
C ALA A 134 0.32 -0.51 -0.43
N ASP A 135 0.39 -0.89 0.84
CA ASP A 135 0.46 -2.26 1.29
C ASP A 135 -0.87 -2.89 1.73
N VAL A 136 -1.97 -2.37 1.21
CA VAL A 136 -3.29 -3.00 1.38
C VAL A 136 -3.61 -3.93 0.22
N LEU A 137 -3.53 -3.43 -1.02
CA LEU A 137 -3.92 -4.19 -2.22
C LEU A 137 -2.81 -4.16 -3.26
N PHE A 138 -2.35 -5.34 -3.67
CA PHE A 138 -1.39 -5.54 -4.75
C PHE A 138 -2.02 -6.23 -5.95
N LYS A 139 -1.30 -6.29 -7.05
CA LYS A 139 -1.72 -7.06 -8.21
C LYS A 139 -1.70 -8.56 -7.89
N GLY A 140 -2.90 -9.16 -7.76
CA GLY A 140 -3.09 -10.59 -7.51
C GLY A 140 -2.84 -11.05 -6.07
N THR A 141 -2.54 -10.15 -5.14
CA THR A 141 -2.33 -10.48 -3.72
C THR A 141 -2.71 -9.31 -2.82
N VAL A 142 -2.47 -9.41 -1.52
CA VAL A 142 -2.81 -8.38 -0.52
C VAL A 142 -1.69 -8.24 0.51
N GLY A 143 -1.72 -7.19 1.32
CA GLY A 143 -0.80 -7.00 2.43
C GLY A 143 -0.90 -8.08 3.50
N GLY A 144 0.12 -8.16 4.36
CA GLY A 144 0.10 -9.01 5.55
C GLY A 144 -0.66 -8.36 6.71
N SER A 145 -1.24 -9.18 7.60
CA SER A 145 -1.96 -8.69 8.78
C SER A 145 -1.20 -8.86 10.10
N PHE A 146 0.12 -9.14 10.04
CA PHE A 146 1.00 -9.31 11.19
C PHE A 146 2.27 -8.44 11.12
N ALA A 147 2.31 -7.48 10.20
CA ALA A 147 3.39 -6.50 10.15
C ALA A 147 3.40 -5.63 11.44
N PRO A 148 4.53 -5.03 11.84
CA PRO A 148 4.57 -4.13 12.96
C PRO A 148 3.51 -3.02 12.85
N GLY A 149 2.82 -2.70 13.95
CA GLY A 149 1.77 -1.68 13.95
C GLY A 149 0.47 -2.05 13.24
N ASN A 150 0.25 -3.34 12.90
CA ASN A 150 -0.99 -3.80 12.28
C ASN A 150 -2.21 -3.65 13.20
N THR A 151 -3.41 -3.63 12.63
CA THR A 151 -4.69 -3.70 13.36
C THR A 151 -5.42 -5.02 13.11
N GLY A 152 -4.86 -5.90 12.30
CA GLY A 152 -5.32 -7.27 12.12
C GLY A 152 -6.07 -7.53 10.81
N TYR A 153 -6.53 -8.78 10.72
CA TYR A 153 -7.12 -9.33 9.51
C TYR A 153 -8.44 -8.66 9.10
N ASP A 154 -9.34 -8.41 10.05
CA ASP A 154 -10.68 -7.89 9.72
C ASP A 154 -10.62 -6.49 9.13
N ASP A 155 -9.75 -5.63 9.68
CA ASP A 155 -9.52 -4.30 9.15
C ASP A 155 -8.86 -4.37 7.76
N LEU A 156 -7.85 -5.23 7.58
CA LEU A 156 -7.20 -5.42 6.28
C LEU A 156 -8.21 -5.88 5.21
N LYS A 157 -9.03 -6.87 5.54
CA LYS A 157 -10.09 -7.36 4.65
C LYS A 157 -11.07 -6.24 4.27
N ALA A 158 -11.53 -5.45 5.25
CA ALA A 158 -12.42 -4.34 5.01
C ALA A 158 -11.79 -3.28 4.10
N SER A 159 -10.51 -2.95 4.33
CA SER A 159 -9.74 -2.00 3.53
C SER A 159 -9.55 -2.50 2.10
N VAL A 160 -9.17 -3.76 1.89
CA VAL A 160 -9.05 -4.34 0.54
C VAL A 160 -10.38 -4.33 -0.19
N LEU A 161 -11.48 -4.76 0.47
CA LEU A 161 -12.81 -4.77 -0.16
C LEU A 161 -13.25 -3.37 -0.56
N ARG A 162 -12.95 -2.35 0.25
CA ARG A 162 -13.18 -0.95 -0.11
C ARG A 162 -12.43 -0.54 -1.38
N MET A 163 -11.18 -0.97 -1.56
CA MET A 163 -10.38 -0.63 -2.76
C MET A 163 -10.93 -1.31 -4.02
N VAL A 164 -11.33 -2.57 -3.94
CA VAL A 164 -11.89 -3.29 -5.09
C VAL A 164 -13.36 -2.95 -5.38
N ASP A 165 -14.02 -2.20 -4.50
CA ASP A 165 -15.37 -1.64 -4.72
C ASP A 165 -15.35 -0.25 -5.38
N LEU A 166 -14.17 0.34 -5.62
CA LEU A 166 -14.03 1.53 -6.47
C LEU A 166 -14.49 1.23 -7.91
N PRO A 167 -14.77 2.25 -8.74
CA PRO A 167 -15.11 2.04 -10.15
C PRO A 167 -14.14 1.06 -10.82
N PRO A 168 -14.61 0.08 -11.60
CA PRO A 168 -13.75 -1.00 -12.12
C PRO A 168 -12.54 -0.54 -12.95
N GLU A 169 -12.66 0.63 -13.58
CA GLU A 169 -11.62 1.27 -14.36
C GLU A 169 -10.58 2.02 -13.52
N THR A 170 -10.79 2.19 -12.22
CA THR A 170 -9.83 2.86 -11.33
C THR A 170 -8.50 2.11 -11.37
N VAL A 171 -7.45 2.83 -11.75
CA VAL A 171 -6.09 2.29 -11.76
C VAL A 171 -5.58 2.19 -10.33
N VAL A 172 -5.07 1.01 -9.97
CA VAL A 172 -4.46 0.73 -8.67
C VAL A 172 -2.95 0.79 -8.81
N HIS A 173 -2.33 1.68 -8.05
CA HIS A 173 -0.87 1.84 -7.92
C HIS A 173 -0.45 1.28 -6.55
N PRO A 174 0.07 0.04 -6.49
CA PRO A 174 0.36 -0.64 -5.22
C PRO A 174 1.71 -0.25 -4.63
N GLY A 175 1.91 -0.54 -3.32
CA GLY A 175 3.21 -0.41 -2.66
C GLY A 175 4.28 -1.36 -3.19
N HIS A 176 3.87 -2.47 -3.78
CA HIS A 176 4.73 -3.45 -4.45
C HIS A 176 4.12 -3.87 -5.78
N THR A 177 4.94 -4.38 -6.71
CA THR A 177 4.54 -4.86 -8.04
C THR A 177 4.13 -3.76 -9.03
N LEU A 178 3.58 -4.23 -10.14
CA LEU A 178 3.07 -3.38 -11.23
C LEU A 178 1.63 -2.92 -10.95
N PRO A 179 1.19 -1.81 -11.55
CA PRO A 179 -0.21 -1.37 -11.48
C PRO A 179 -1.20 -2.42 -12.00
N THR A 180 -2.43 -2.32 -11.52
CA THR A 180 -3.59 -3.12 -11.91
C THR A 180 -4.84 -2.23 -11.98
N THR A 181 -6.04 -2.79 -11.93
CA THR A 181 -7.29 -2.03 -11.79
C THR A 181 -8.17 -2.62 -10.69
N ALA A 182 -9.05 -1.81 -10.11
CA ALA A 182 -10.02 -2.28 -9.11
C ALA A 182 -10.87 -3.43 -9.67
N GLY A 183 -11.30 -3.35 -10.93
CA GLY A 183 -12.07 -4.40 -11.59
C GLY A 183 -11.31 -5.70 -11.80
N GLU A 184 -10.02 -5.63 -12.17
CA GLU A 184 -9.17 -6.82 -12.30
C GLU A 184 -9.01 -7.53 -10.96
N GLU A 185 -8.70 -6.78 -9.90
CA GLU A 185 -8.55 -7.35 -8.56
C GLU A 185 -9.89 -7.85 -7.98
N ALA A 186 -10.98 -7.16 -8.24
CA ALA A 186 -12.32 -7.62 -7.86
C ALA A 186 -12.69 -8.97 -8.48
N ALA A 187 -12.26 -9.22 -9.71
CA ALA A 187 -12.59 -10.44 -10.47
C ALA A 187 -11.61 -11.59 -10.20
N ASN A 188 -10.31 -11.30 -10.06
CA ASN A 188 -9.26 -12.31 -10.18
C ASN A 188 -8.37 -12.45 -8.95
N ASN A 189 -8.37 -11.49 -7.99
CA ASN A 189 -7.57 -11.61 -6.77
C ASN A 189 -8.09 -12.79 -5.91
N PRO A 190 -7.27 -13.81 -5.60
CA PRO A 190 -7.73 -15.03 -4.94
C PRO A 190 -8.28 -14.79 -3.55
N PHE A 191 -7.76 -13.81 -2.80
CA PHE A 191 -8.29 -13.41 -1.50
C PHE A 191 -9.69 -12.82 -1.63
N VAL A 192 -9.87 -11.88 -2.53
CA VAL A 192 -11.15 -11.21 -2.80
C VAL A 192 -12.21 -12.22 -3.25
N ARG A 193 -11.84 -13.19 -4.11
CA ARG A 193 -12.75 -14.21 -4.60
C ARG A 193 -13.31 -15.09 -3.48
N ILE A 194 -12.46 -15.51 -2.53
CA ILE A 194 -12.93 -16.28 -1.37
C ILE A 194 -13.77 -15.38 -0.45
N TRP A 195 -13.35 -14.15 -0.16
CA TRP A 195 -14.13 -13.22 0.66
C TRP A 195 -15.51 -12.93 0.11
N ARG A 196 -15.67 -12.94 -1.21
CA ARG A 196 -16.95 -12.78 -1.91
C ARG A 196 -17.72 -14.09 -2.11
N GLY A 197 -17.21 -15.22 -1.63
CA GLY A 197 -17.84 -16.53 -1.75
C GLY A 197 -17.86 -17.09 -3.18
N VAL A 198 -16.97 -16.60 -4.05
CA VAL A 198 -16.83 -17.09 -5.43
C VAL A 198 -16.04 -18.40 -5.44
N ASP A 199 -14.96 -18.46 -4.72
CA ASP A 199 -14.13 -19.66 -4.54
C ASP A 199 -14.29 -20.22 -3.13
N PRO A 200 -14.16 -21.56 -2.93
CA PRO A 200 -14.24 -22.18 -1.62
C PRO A 200 -12.98 -21.92 -0.79
N GLU A 201 -13.12 -21.94 0.52
CA GLU A 201 -12.00 -21.99 1.46
C GLU A 201 -11.29 -23.35 1.37
N GLY A 202 -9.95 -23.34 1.57
CA GLY A 202 -9.17 -24.56 1.79
C GLY A 202 -9.35 -25.12 3.21
N ASP A 203 -8.88 -26.36 3.41
CA ASP A 203 -9.05 -27.11 4.67
C ASP A 203 -7.78 -27.87 5.12
N GLU A 204 -6.63 -27.61 4.48
CA GLU A 204 -5.34 -28.22 4.81
C GLU A 204 -4.90 -27.82 6.23
N GLN A 205 -4.48 -28.80 7.04
CA GLN A 205 -3.95 -28.53 8.37
C GLN A 205 -2.46 -28.19 8.27
N VAL A 206 -2.07 -27.09 8.91
CA VAL A 206 -0.72 -26.53 8.89
C VAL A 206 -0.30 -26.04 10.27
N THR A 207 0.97 -25.68 10.41
CA THR A 207 1.48 -25.02 11.62
C THR A 207 2.04 -23.64 11.23
N VAL A 208 1.71 -22.61 11.99
CA VAL A 208 2.23 -21.24 11.83
C VAL A 208 2.75 -20.76 13.18
N TRP A 209 4.04 -20.48 13.28
CA TRP A 209 4.72 -20.08 14.53
C TRP A 209 4.48 -21.06 15.69
N GLY A 210 4.40 -22.38 15.40
CA GLY A 210 4.12 -23.41 16.39
C GLY A 210 2.65 -23.54 16.83
N ARG A 211 1.72 -22.79 16.20
CA ARG A 211 0.27 -22.89 16.41
C ARG A 211 -0.38 -23.71 15.30
N GLU A 212 -1.30 -24.57 15.65
CA GLU A 212 -2.12 -25.29 14.66
C GLU A 212 -3.07 -24.32 13.96
N ALA A 213 -3.20 -24.48 12.65
CA ALA A 213 -4.08 -23.65 11.83
C ALA A 213 -4.63 -24.42 10.61
N THR A 214 -5.73 -23.94 10.07
CA THR A 214 -6.24 -24.35 8.76
C THR A 214 -5.73 -23.38 7.70
N LEU A 215 -5.12 -23.88 6.64
CA LEU A 215 -4.73 -23.11 5.45
C LEU A 215 -5.97 -22.87 4.58
N VAL A 216 -6.49 -21.66 4.66
CA VAL A 216 -7.68 -21.23 3.91
C VAL A 216 -7.33 -20.92 2.46
N LEU A 217 -6.16 -20.28 2.23
CA LEU A 217 -5.65 -19.96 0.91
C LEU A 217 -4.13 -20.03 0.87
N TRP A 218 -3.60 -20.57 -0.23
CA TRP A 218 -2.19 -20.49 -0.60
C TRP A 218 -2.09 -19.93 -2.01
N ALA A 219 -1.57 -18.72 -2.14
CA ALA A 219 -1.50 -17.99 -3.40
C ALA A 219 -0.10 -17.41 -3.66
N PRO A 220 0.26 -17.14 -4.92
CA PRO A 220 1.50 -16.41 -5.23
C PRO A 220 1.54 -15.06 -4.52
N ASP A 221 2.74 -14.65 -4.06
CA ASP A 221 2.98 -13.33 -3.50
C ASP A 221 3.80 -12.45 -4.45
N TYR A 222 3.88 -11.16 -4.14
CA TYR A 222 4.55 -10.16 -4.98
C TYR A 222 6.06 -10.38 -5.09
N ASP A 223 6.69 -11.01 -4.13
CA ASP A 223 8.14 -11.26 -4.06
C ASP A 223 8.56 -12.58 -4.75
N GLY A 224 7.65 -13.24 -5.45
CA GLY A 224 7.86 -14.54 -6.11
C GLY A 224 7.77 -15.74 -5.18
N THR A 225 7.44 -15.53 -3.91
CA THR A 225 7.11 -16.59 -2.94
C THR A 225 5.60 -16.84 -2.88
N ASN A 226 5.06 -17.22 -1.73
CA ASN A 226 3.63 -17.40 -1.55
C ASN A 226 3.15 -16.60 -0.33
N LYS A 227 1.88 -16.21 -0.37
CA LYS A 227 1.12 -15.65 0.73
C LYS A 227 0.05 -16.64 1.17
N ALA A 228 -0.18 -16.73 2.45
CA ALA A 228 -1.13 -17.63 3.05
C ALA A 228 -2.18 -16.87 3.86
N TRP A 229 -3.45 -17.22 3.65
CA TRP A 229 -4.49 -16.94 4.62
C TRP A 229 -4.69 -18.18 5.48
N VAL A 230 -4.54 -18.02 6.79
CA VAL A 230 -4.66 -19.09 7.78
C VAL A 230 -5.74 -18.74 8.80
N ARG A 231 -6.38 -19.79 9.35
CA ARG A 231 -7.30 -19.69 10.48
C ARG A 231 -6.75 -20.50 11.64
N PHE A 232 -6.41 -19.83 12.74
CA PHE A 232 -5.82 -20.48 13.92
C PHE A 232 -6.84 -21.34 14.65
N ALA A 233 -6.43 -22.57 15.06
CA ALA A 233 -7.33 -23.54 15.67
C ALA A 233 -7.68 -23.21 17.13
N ASP A 234 -6.81 -22.51 17.85
CA ASP A 234 -6.94 -22.23 19.28
C ASP A 234 -7.91 -21.07 19.59
N ASP A 235 -8.02 -20.09 18.73
CA ASP A 235 -8.89 -18.91 18.93
C ASP A 235 -9.84 -18.61 17.75
N GLY A 236 -9.67 -19.31 16.62
CA GLY A 236 -10.44 -19.10 15.40
C GLY A 236 -10.10 -17.81 14.64
N ALA A 237 -9.03 -17.12 15.02
CA ALA A 237 -8.62 -15.89 14.36
C ALA A 237 -8.08 -16.17 12.97
N ASP A 238 -8.49 -15.35 12.01
CA ASP A 238 -7.91 -15.34 10.67
C ASP A 238 -6.65 -14.46 10.60
N GLY A 239 -5.74 -14.81 9.68
CA GLY A 239 -4.53 -14.03 9.47
C GLY A 239 -3.92 -14.24 8.11
N ILE A 240 -3.25 -13.19 7.59
CA ILE A 240 -2.52 -13.23 6.32
C ILE A 240 -1.03 -13.11 6.62
N VAL A 241 -0.28 -14.14 6.24
CA VAL A 241 1.15 -14.31 6.53
C VAL A 241 1.93 -14.64 5.27
N GLY A 242 3.25 -14.40 5.28
CA GLY A 242 4.14 -14.92 4.23
C GLY A 242 4.18 -16.45 4.24
N GLY A 243 4.25 -17.07 3.07
CA GLY A 243 4.27 -18.53 2.95
C GLY A 243 5.44 -19.20 3.67
N SER A 244 6.57 -18.51 3.83
CA SER A 244 7.72 -18.99 4.60
C SER A 244 7.44 -19.20 6.10
N GLN A 245 6.34 -18.65 6.62
CA GLN A 245 5.91 -18.77 8.00
C GLN A 245 4.97 -19.98 8.23
N VAL A 246 4.58 -20.67 7.16
CA VAL A 246 3.65 -21.79 7.16
C VAL A 246 4.42 -23.11 6.99
N GLU A 247 4.32 -23.99 7.98
CA GLU A 247 4.85 -25.35 7.92
C GLU A 247 3.73 -26.28 7.43
N ARG A 248 3.85 -26.72 6.18
CA ARG A 248 2.94 -27.69 5.56
C ARG A 248 3.44 -29.12 5.83
N GLN A 249 2.55 -30.04 6.16
CA GLN A 249 2.89 -31.44 6.46
C GLN A 249 3.13 -32.28 5.19
#